data_411cf58d7387b1ea1e5ed0af7a885873
#
_entry.id   411cf58d7387b1ea1e5ed0af7a885873
#
_cell.length_a   1.000
_cell.length_b   1.000
_cell.length_c   1.000
_cell.angle_alpha   90.00
_cell.angle_beta   90.00
_cell.angle_gamma   90.00
#
_symmetry.space_group_name_H-M   'P 1'
#
loop_
_entity.id
_entity.type
_entity.pdbx_description
1 polymer ?
#
loop_
_entity_poly.entity_id
_entity_poly.type
_entity_poly.pdbx_seq_one_letter_code
_entity_poly.pdbx_strand_id
1 'polypeptide(L)'
;MTVRAIVVGSLNYDITVWVSRRPEGDETVHGDRCEENGGGKGANQAVAAARLGAEVSMVGSVGSDSRGDYLVSQLDAAGVDRKHVYRGSGSTGTALITIDPEDVSIVVIAGTNGELGSANVELASSEISRADVLLLQGEVGVEAARTAAVLAAAASTKVGA
;
A
#
# COMPACT_ATOMS: atom_id res chain seq x y z
N MET A 1 10.77 -24.90 -3.48
CA MET A 1 10.79 -24.02 -2.29
C MET A 1 9.88 -22.84 -2.55
N THR A 2 8.97 -22.53 -1.64
CA THR A 2 8.11 -21.35 -1.74
C THR A 2 8.90 -20.13 -1.30
N VAL A 3 8.85 -19.04 -2.09
CA VAL A 3 9.52 -17.77 -1.75
C VAL A 3 8.72 -17.09 -0.65
N ARG A 4 9.40 -16.63 0.39
CA ARG A 4 8.81 -15.79 1.45
C ARG A 4 9.15 -14.34 1.19
N ALA A 5 8.14 -13.54 0.95
CA ALA A 5 8.27 -12.11 0.73
C ALA A 5 7.63 -11.33 1.89
N ILE A 6 8.26 -10.25 2.29
CA ILE A 6 7.66 -9.27 3.17
C ILE A 6 7.61 -7.92 2.47
N VAL A 7 6.48 -7.25 2.56
CA VAL A 7 6.27 -5.94 1.96
C VAL A 7 6.09 -4.90 3.08
N VAL A 8 6.89 -3.86 3.08
CA VAL A 8 6.69 -2.69 3.95
C VAL A 8 6.28 -1.53 3.07
N GLY A 9 4.99 -1.17 3.09
CA GLY A 9 4.48 -0.23 2.10
C GLY A 9 3.05 0.26 2.34
N SER A 10 2.56 1.02 1.38
CA SER A 10 1.28 1.71 1.40
C SER A 10 0.10 0.79 1.09
N LEU A 11 -1.04 1.17 1.69
CA LEU A 11 -2.37 0.69 1.34
C LEU A 11 -3.24 1.91 1.04
N ASN A 12 -3.76 2.01 -0.17
CA ASN A 12 -4.60 3.12 -0.59
C ASN A 12 -5.97 2.64 -1.08
N TYR A 13 -6.99 3.44 -0.83
CA TYR A 13 -8.28 3.29 -1.47
C TYR A 13 -8.32 4.21 -2.69
N ASP A 14 -8.36 3.63 -3.87
CA ASP A 14 -8.29 4.35 -5.13
C ASP A 14 -9.70 4.66 -5.63
N ILE A 15 -9.98 5.95 -5.88
CA ILE A 15 -11.21 6.44 -6.49
C ILE A 15 -10.84 6.97 -7.87
N THR A 16 -11.26 6.26 -8.90
CA THR A 16 -10.96 6.59 -10.29
C THR A 16 -12.20 7.13 -10.98
N VAL A 17 -12.10 8.32 -11.56
CA VAL A 17 -13.15 8.93 -12.37
C VAL A 17 -12.67 9.13 -13.80
N TRP A 18 -13.52 8.83 -14.77
CA TRP A 18 -13.29 9.09 -16.18
C TRP A 18 -14.12 10.29 -16.60
N VAL A 19 -13.49 11.21 -17.30
CA VAL A 19 -14.10 12.44 -17.80
C VAL A 19 -13.72 12.65 -19.26
N SER A 20 -14.55 13.33 -20.02
CA SER A 20 -14.23 13.71 -21.41
C SER A 20 -13.14 14.78 -21.49
N ARG A 21 -13.03 15.61 -20.44
CA ARG A 21 -11.97 16.58 -20.19
C ARG A 21 -11.91 16.95 -18.71
N ARG A 22 -10.80 17.49 -18.25
CA ARG A 22 -10.70 18.00 -16.88
C ARG A 22 -11.45 19.31 -16.72
N PRO A 23 -12.02 19.58 -15.52
CA PRO A 23 -12.59 20.89 -15.22
C PRO A 23 -11.48 21.96 -15.15
N GLU A 24 -11.77 23.15 -15.62
CA GLU A 24 -10.99 24.35 -15.31
C GLU A 24 -11.39 24.92 -13.93
N GLY A 25 -10.75 26.00 -13.49
CA GLY A 25 -11.11 26.65 -12.23
C GLY A 25 -12.58 27.08 -12.24
N ASP A 26 -13.29 26.83 -11.13
CA ASP A 26 -14.70 27.15 -10.93
C ASP A 26 -15.70 26.46 -11.90
N GLU A 27 -15.27 25.37 -12.55
CA GLU A 27 -16.09 24.63 -13.50
C GLU A 27 -16.57 23.29 -12.92
N THR A 28 -17.77 22.86 -13.34
CA THR A 28 -18.29 21.51 -13.09
C THR A 28 -18.36 20.76 -14.42
N VAL A 29 -17.76 19.58 -14.48
CA VAL A 29 -17.90 18.65 -15.60
C VAL A 29 -18.60 17.38 -15.15
N HIS A 30 -19.31 16.72 -16.07
CA HIS A 30 -19.90 15.42 -15.80
C HIS A 30 -18.88 14.33 -16.07
N GLY A 31 -18.75 13.39 -15.13
CA GLY A 31 -17.94 12.18 -15.31
C GLY A 31 -18.73 11.09 -16.03
N ASP A 32 -18.03 10.27 -16.81
CA ASP A 32 -18.64 9.16 -17.56
C ASP A 32 -18.73 7.89 -16.71
N ARG A 33 -17.78 7.69 -15.79
CA ARG A 33 -17.66 6.50 -14.95
C ARG A 33 -16.90 6.80 -13.66
N CYS A 34 -17.23 6.08 -12.59
CA CYS A 34 -16.47 6.07 -11.35
C CYS A 34 -16.24 4.63 -10.91
N GLU A 35 -15.02 4.31 -10.49
CA GLU A 35 -14.66 3.03 -9.90
C GLU A 35 -13.89 3.24 -8.61
N GLU A 36 -14.10 2.32 -7.67
CA GLU A 36 -13.43 2.29 -6.37
C GLU A 36 -12.72 0.95 -6.21
N ASN A 37 -11.42 0.98 -5.92
CA ASN A 37 -10.59 -0.21 -5.86
C ASN A 37 -9.57 -0.12 -4.73
N GLY A 38 -9.07 -1.27 -4.30
CA GLY A 38 -7.87 -1.34 -3.49
C GLY A 38 -6.63 -1.04 -4.32
N GLY A 39 -5.73 -0.24 -3.77
CA GLY A 39 -4.48 0.17 -4.37
C GLY A 39 -3.39 0.43 -3.33
N GLY A 40 -2.45 1.29 -3.69
CA GLY A 40 -1.19 1.50 -2.97
C GLY A 40 -0.11 0.54 -3.46
N LYS A 41 1.08 1.06 -3.68
CA LYS A 41 2.17 0.27 -4.26
C LYS A 41 2.54 -0.93 -3.41
N GLY A 42 2.47 -0.79 -2.06
CA GLY A 42 2.71 -1.89 -1.14
C GLY A 42 1.69 -3.00 -1.28
N ALA A 43 0.39 -2.67 -1.18
CA ALA A 43 -0.68 -3.66 -1.31
C ALA A 43 -0.68 -4.34 -2.68
N ASN A 44 -0.45 -3.58 -3.76
CA ASN A 44 -0.37 -4.12 -5.12
C ASN A 44 0.76 -5.13 -5.27
N GLN A 45 1.95 -4.86 -4.72
CA GLN A 45 3.07 -5.80 -4.74
C GLN A 45 2.80 -7.03 -3.88
N ALA A 46 2.21 -6.87 -2.69
CA ALA A 46 1.87 -7.98 -1.80
C ALA A 46 0.87 -8.94 -2.47
N VAL A 47 -0.21 -8.40 -3.03
CA VAL A 47 -1.24 -9.19 -3.73
C VAL A 47 -0.66 -9.87 -4.98
N ALA A 48 0.16 -9.16 -5.76
CA ALA A 48 0.78 -9.74 -6.95
C ALA A 48 1.73 -10.90 -6.59
N ALA A 49 2.58 -10.73 -5.58
CA ALA A 49 3.50 -11.78 -5.12
C ALA A 49 2.74 -13.01 -4.59
N ALA A 50 1.67 -12.80 -3.81
CA ALA A 50 0.83 -13.88 -3.30
C ALA A 50 0.15 -14.66 -4.44
N ARG A 51 -0.39 -13.97 -5.45
CA ARG A 51 -0.98 -14.59 -6.64
C ARG A 51 0.03 -15.39 -7.47
N LEU A 52 1.31 -15.05 -7.40
CA LEU A 52 2.40 -15.79 -8.03
C LEU A 52 2.90 -16.98 -7.17
N GLY A 53 2.28 -17.23 -6.02
CA GLY A 53 2.56 -18.38 -5.17
C GLY A 53 3.62 -18.14 -4.08
N ALA A 54 3.98 -16.89 -3.79
CA ALA A 54 4.82 -16.56 -2.65
C ALA A 54 4.01 -16.61 -1.33
N GLU A 55 4.68 -16.92 -0.22
CA GLU A 55 4.18 -16.64 1.13
C GLU A 55 4.48 -15.16 1.43
N VAL A 56 3.44 -14.36 1.59
CA VAL A 56 3.60 -12.90 1.71
C VAL A 56 3.09 -12.40 3.04
N SER A 57 3.91 -11.60 3.73
CA SER A 57 3.51 -10.79 4.88
C SER A 57 3.52 -9.31 4.52
N MET A 58 2.55 -8.54 5.03
CA MET A 58 2.42 -7.10 4.80
C MET A 58 2.61 -6.33 6.10
N VAL A 59 3.49 -5.33 6.08
CA VAL A 59 3.63 -4.28 7.10
C VAL A 59 3.10 -2.99 6.51
N GLY A 60 2.07 -2.43 7.11
CA GLY A 60 1.42 -1.22 6.61
C GLY A 60 0.45 -0.62 7.62
N SER A 61 -0.29 0.39 7.20
CA SER A 61 -1.29 1.03 8.06
C SER A 61 -2.54 1.41 7.28
N VAL A 62 -3.70 1.20 7.90
CA VAL A 62 -5.01 1.66 7.43
C VAL A 62 -5.75 2.37 8.54
N GLY A 63 -6.71 3.20 8.21
CA GLY A 63 -7.59 3.84 9.19
C GLY A 63 -8.61 2.87 9.80
N SER A 64 -9.27 3.33 10.86
CA SER A 64 -10.41 2.63 11.47
C SER A 64 -11.72 3.03 10.78
N ASP A 65 -11.75 2.94 9.45
CA ASP A 65 -12.85 3.30 8.58
C ASP A 65 -13.20 2.16 7.60
N SER A 66 -14.31 2.30 6.88
CA SER A 66 -14.78 1.29 5.93
C SER A 66 -13.81 1.02 4.78
N ARG A 67 -13.02 2.03 4.38
CA ARG A 67 -11.98 1.87 3.37
C ARG A 67 -10.85 0.97 3.88
N GLY A 68 -10.43 1.18 5.13
CA GLY A 68 -9.46 0.31 5.79
C GLY A 68 -9.96 -1.13 5.93
N ASP A 69 -11.24 -1.33 6.25
CA ASP A 69 -11.84 -2.67 6.33
C ASP A 69 -11.86 -3.34 4.95
N TYR A 70 -12.19 -2.58 3.91
CA TYR A 70 -12.16 -3.08 2.53
C TYR A 70 -10.74 -3.53 2.14
N LEU A 71 -9.72 -2.69 2.35
CA LEU A 71 -8.33 -3.02 1.99
C LEU A 71 -7.81 -4.26 2.73
N VAL A 72 -8.13 -4.38 4.01
CA VAL A 72 -7.77 -5.55 4.82
C VAL A 72 -8.45 -6.80 4.26
N SER A 73 -9.73 -6.72 3.86
CA SER A 73 -10.44 -7.85 3.25
C SER A 73 -9.82 -8.29 1.93
N GLN A 74 -9.27 -7.37 1.13
CA GLN A 74 -8.56 -7.68 -0.12
C GLN A 74 -7.24 -8.43 0.14
N LEU A 75 -6.49 -8.08 1.19
CA LEU A 75 -5.30 -8.82 1.61
C LEU A 75 -5.67 -10.24 2.06
N ASP A 76 -6.73 -10.38 2.87
CA ASP A 76 -7.22 -11.69 3.32
C ASP A 76 -7.63 -12.57 2.12
N ALA A 77 -8.36 -12.01 1.16
CA ALA A 77 -8.78 -12.71 -0.05
C ALA A 77 -7.60 -13.16 -0.94
N ALA A 78 -6.48 -12.42 -0.89
CA ALA A 78 -5.26 -12.76 -1.61
C ALA A 78 -4.34 -13.73 -0.84
N GLY A 79 -4.67 -14.08 0.41
CA GLY A 79 -3.84 -14.95 1.25
C GLY A 79 -2.58 -14.26 1.80
N VAL A 80 -2.59 -12.94 1.89
CA VAL A 80 -1.49 -12.14 2.47
C VAL A 80 -1.62 -12.12 4.00
N ASP A 81 -0.55 -12.48 4.71
CA ASP A 81 -0.49 -12.31 6.16
C ASP A 81 -0.43 -10.83 6.51
N ARG A 82 -1.47 -10.35 7.16
CA ARG A 82 -1.67 -8.95 7.54
C ARG A 82 -1.47 -8.67 9.03
N LYS A 83 -0.84 -9.57 9.75
CA LYS A 83 -0.58 -9.44 11.20
C LYS A 83 0.04 -8.08 11.57
N HIS A 84 0.84 -7.52 10.69
CA HIS A 84 1.51 -6.23 10.84
C HIS A 84 0.87 -5.10 10.02
N VAL A 85 -0.42 -5.23 9.69
CA VAL A 85 -1.22 -4.12 9.17
C VAL A 85 -1.94 -3.46 10.34
N TYR A 86 -1.51 -2.27 10.70
CA TYR A 86 -1.96 -1.54 11.88
C TYR A 86 -3.16 -0.66 11.56
N ARG A 87 -3.94 -0.35 12.61
CA ARG A 87 -5.00 0.66 12.55
C ARG A 87 -4.43 1.97 13.10
N GLY A 88 -4.24 2.95 12.21
CA GLY A 88 -3.81 4.28 12.59
C GLY A 88 -4.95 5.15 13.09
N SER A 89 -4.61 6.34 13.58
CA SER A 89 -5.57 7.31 14.12
C SER A 89 -6.26 8.15 13.06
N GLY A 90 -5.66 8.29 11.89
CA GLY A 90 -6.18 9.03 10.75
C GLY A 90 -7.08 8.20 9.83
N SER A 91 -7.46 8.79 8.71
CA SER A 91 -8.18 8.10 7.64
C SER A 91 -7.26 7.15 6.87
N THR A 92 -7.85 6.14 6.24
CA THR A 92 -7.14 5.28 5.29
C THR A 92 -6.58 6.12 4.13
N GLY A 93 -5.36 5.79 3.69
CA GLY A 93 -4.74 6.39 2.50
C GLY A 93 -5.68 6.31 1.30
N THR A 94 -5.78 7.40 0.55
CA THR A 94 -6.71 7.49 -0.58
C THR A 94 -6.01 8.11 -1.77
N ALA A 95 -6.21 7.55 -2.97
CA ALA A 95 -5.83 8.17 -4.22
C ALA A 95 -7.08 8.62 -4.99
N LEU A 96 -7.10 9.89 -5.41
CA LEU A 96 -8.09 10.43 -6.32
C LEU A 96 -7.47 10.47 -7.71
N ILE A 97 -8.02 9.67 -8.62
CA ILE A 97 -7.47 9.47 -9.97
C ILE A 97 -8.47 10.01 -10.98
N THR A 98 -8.04 10.95 -11.79
CA THR A 98 -8.84 11.47 -12.90
C THR A 98 -8.19 11.07 -14.22
N ILE A 99 -8.96 10.42 -15.07
CA ILE A 99 -8.54 9.95 -16.40
C ILE A 99 -9.35 10.71 -17.45
N ASP A 100 -8.67 11.39 -18.34
CA ASP A 100 -9.21 11.94 -19.56
C ASP A 100 -8.52 11.32 -20.78
N PRO A 101 -8.96 11.59 -22.03
CA PRO A 101 -8.35 10.99 -23.23
C PRO A 101 -6.87 11.34 -23.45
N GLU A 102 -6.35 12.38 -22.78
CA GLU A 102 -4.99 12.88 -23.00
C GLU A 102 -4.03 12.39 -21.92
N ASP A 103 -4.51 12.29 -20.63
CA ASP A 103 -3.59 12.04 -19.52
C ASP A 103 -4.31 11.49 -18.26
N VAL A 104 -3.52 11.16 -17.25
CA VAL A 104 -3.96 10.73 -15.92
C VAL A 104 -3.43 11.69 -14.86
N SER A 105 -4.28 12.20 -13.99
CA SER A 105 -3.85 12.94 -12.80
C SER A 105 -4.23 12.19 -11.54
N ILE A 106 -3.32 12.24 -10.56
CA ILE A 106 -3.48 11.53 -9.30
C ILE A 106 -3.17 12.49 -8.15
N VAL A 107 -4.11 12.57 -7.20
CA VAL A 107 -3.88 13.24 -5.92
C VAL A 107 -3.87 12.17 -4.84
N VAL A 108 -2.76 12.06 -4.12
CA VAL A 108 -2.62 11.08 -3.03
C VAL A 108 -2.74 11.78 -1.68
N ILE A 109 -3.64 11.25 -0.85
CA ILE A 109 -3.77 11.60 0.56
C ILE A 109 -3.16 10.44 1.34
N ALA A 110 -2.00 10.66 1.96
CA ALA A 110 -1.25 9.59 2.63
C ALA A 110 -2.05 8.92 3.75
N GLY A 111 -2.87 9.69 4.48
CA GLY A 111 -3.61 9.16 5.62
C GLY A 111 -2.68 8.44 6.59
N THR A 112 -3.12 7.30 7.09
CA THR A 112 -2.35 6.48 8.03
C THR A 112 -1.09 5.84 7.44
N ASN A 113 -0.88 5.81 6.13
CA ASN A 113 0.41 5.42 5.56
C ASN A 113 1.55 6.31 6.07
N GLY A 114 1.26 7.60 6.31
CA GLY A 114 2.21 8.54 6.89
C GLY A 114 2.48 8.33 8.38
N GLU A 115 1.63 7.58 9.08
CA GLU A 115 1.77 7.24 10.51
C GLU A 115 2.64 5.99 10.72
N LEU A 116 2.94 5.22 9.66
CA LEU A 116 3.79 4.03 9.76
C LEU A 116 5.21 4.45 10.16
N GLY A 117 5.62 4.09 11.36
CA GLY A 117 6.91 4.46 11.94
C GLY A 117 7.84 3.27 12.16
N SER A 118 9.06 3.58 12.64
CA SER A 118 10.09 2.57 12.97
C SER A 118 9.57 1.50 13.93
N ALA A 119 8.86 1.90 14.98
CA ALA A 119 8.33 0.97 15.99
C ALA A 119 7.40 -0.09 15.39
N ASN A 120 6.57 0.28 14.40
CA ASN A 120 5.71 -0.68 13.71
C ASN A 120 6.52 -1.71 12.93
N VAL A 121 7.59 -1.26 12.27
CA VAL A 121 8.47 -2.13 11.48
C VAL A 121 9.30 -3.04 12.38
N GLU A 122 9.78 -2.56 13.51
CA GLU A 122 10.54 -3.34 14.51
C GLU A 122 9.73 -4.53 15.05
N LEU A 123 8.40 -4.38 15.19
CA LEU A 123 7.52 -5.47 15.58
C LEU A 123 7.47 -6.61 14.53
N ALA A 124 7.83 -6.33 13.29
CA ALA A 124 7.92 -7.30 12.20
C ALA A 124 9.35 -7.81 11.95
N SER A 125 10.31 -7.52 12.83
CA SER A 125 11.72 -7.83 12.64
C SER A 125 11.99 -9.33 12.41
N SER A 126 11.24 -10.20 13.08
CA SER A 126 11.38 -11.65 12.92
C SER A 126 10.91 -12.13 11.54
N GLU A 127 9.85 -11.53 11.00
CA GLU A 127 9.34 -11.81 9.66
C GLU A 127 10.30 -11.28 8.59
N ILE A 128 10.84 -10.07 8.78
CA ILE A 128 11.86 -9.48 7.89
C ILE A 128 13.11 -10.38 7.84
N SER A 129 13.57 -10.84 8.99
CA SER A 129 14.78 -11.68 9.06
C SER A 129 14.61 -13.06 8.43
N ARG A 130 13.39 -13.59 8.37
CA ARG A 130 13.09 -14.90 7.77
C ARG A 130 12.65 -14.83 6.31
N ALA A 131 12.40 -13.64 5.79
CA ALA A 131 12.01 -13.44 4.41
C ALA A 131 13.20 -13.68 3.46
N ASP A 132 12.90 -14.17 2.26
CA ASP A 132 13.87 -14.29 1.18
C ASP A 132 14.05 -12.94 0.46
N VAL A 133 12.98 -12.10 0.50
CA VAL A 133 12.98 -10.75 -0.08
C VAL A 133 12.10 -9.80 0.72
N LEU A 134 12.61 -8.57 0.93
CA LEU A 134 11.87 -7.41 1.40
C LEU A 134 11.56 -6.51 0.21
N LEU A 135 10.30 -6.11 0.05
CA LEU A 135 9.86 -5.13 -0.95
C LEU A 135 9.53 -3.80 -0.26
N LEU A 136 10.09 -2.71 -0.79
CA LEU A 136 9.90 -1.35 -0.29
C LEU A 136 9.40 -0.42 -1.40
N GLN A 137 8.69 0.63 -1.03
CA GLN A 137 8.26 1.71 -1.94
C GLN A 137 8.30 3.05 -1.19
N GLY A 138 8.33 4.15 -1.94
CA GLY A 138 8.44 5.51 -1.42
C GLY A 138 7.10 6.15 -0.99
N GLU A 139 6.10 5.37 -0.56
CA GLU A 139 4.76 5.88 -0.18
C GLU A 139 4.46 5.77 1.33
N VAL A 140 5.45 5.37 2.12
CA VAL A 140 5.38 5.35 3.60
C VAL A 140 6.45 6.25 4.20
N GLY A 141 6.40 6.49 5.50
CA GLY A 141 7.39 7.31 6.18
C GLY A 141 8.82 6.83 5.94
N VAL A 142 9.74 7.77 5.68
CA VAL A 142 11.17 7.48 5.39
C VAL A 142 11.80 6.63 6.50
N GLU A 143 11.45 6.90 7.76
CA GLU A 143 12.00 6.16 8.90
C GLU A 143 11.53 4.69 8.92
N ALA A 144 10.29 4.43 8.53
CA ALA A 144 9.80 3.05 8.40
C ALA A 144 10.58 2.29 7.30
N ALA A 145 10.73 2.90 6.13
CA ALA A 145 11.48 2.30 5.03
C ALA A 145 12.96 2.08 5.40
N ARG A 146 13.59 3.06 6.04
CA ARG A 146 14.98 2.96 6.52
C ARG A 146 15.15 1.83 7.53
N THR A 147 14.27 1.74 8.52
CA THR A 147 14.31 0.69 9.54
C THR A 147 14.17 -0.69 8.91
N ALA A 148 13.23 -0.86 7.98
CA ALA A 148 13.05 -2.12 7.27
C ALA A 148 14.32 -2.52 6.49
N ALA A 149 14.92 -1.58 5.76
CA ALA A 149 16.16 -1.83 5.01
C ALA A 149 17.33 -2.22 5.92
N VAL A 150 17.48 -1.56 7.07
CA VAL A 150 18.53 -1.90 8.06
C VAL A 150 18.32 -3.29 8.63
N LEU A 151 17.10 -3.66 9.01
CA LEU A 151 16.79 -5.00 9.52
C LEU A 151 17.04 -6.08 8.45
N ALA A 152 16.65 -5.84 7.21
CA ALA A 152 16.90 -6.76 6.10
C ALA A 152 18.41 -6.94 5.83
N ALA A 153 19.18 -5.85 5.83
CA ALA A 153 20.63 -5.90 5.65
C ALA A 153 21.31 -6.69 6.75
N ALA A 154 20.90 -6.51 8.01
CA ALA A 154 21.45 -7.25 9.16
C ALA A 154 21.16 -8.77 9.06
N ALA A 155 20.08 -9.17 8.42
CA ALA A 155 19.66 -10.56 8.23
C ALA A 155 20.09 -11.15 6.88
N SER A 156 20.76 -10.39 6.01
CA SER A 156 21.09 -10.77 4.63
C SER A 156 19.85 -11.04 3.74
N THR A 157 18.71 -10.48 4.11
CA THR A 157 17.48 -10.52 3.31
C THR A 157 17.65 -9.62 2.08
N LYS A 158 17.30 -10.11 0.89
CA LYS A 158 17.37 -9.30 -0.34
C LYS A 158 16.36 -8.15 -0.28
N VAL A 159 16.74 -6.99 -0.80
CA VAL A 159 15.85 -5.82 -0.88
C VAL A 159 15.54 -5.51 -2.34
N GLY A 160 14.24 -5.42 -2.66
CA GLY A 160 13.71 -4.92 -3.93
C GLY A 160 12.93 -3.63 -3.68
N ALA A 161 13.08 -2.64 -4.57
CA ALA A 161 12.39 -1.35 -4.52
C ALA A 161 11.74 -1.02 -5.88
#